data_94b721be9dad84d2a2f38397fc9f9fdf
#
_entry.id   94b721be9dad84d2a2f38397fc9f9fdf
#
_cell.length_a   1.000
_cell.length_b   1.000
_cell.length_c   1.000
_cell.angle_alpha   90.00
_cell.angle_beta   90.00
_cell.angle_gamma   90.00
#
_symmetry.space_group_name_H-M   'P 1'
#
loop_
_entity.id
_entity.type
_entity.pdbx_description
1 polymer ?
#
loop_
_entity_poly.entity_id
_entity_poly.type
_entity_poly.pdbx_seq_one_letter_code
_entity_poly.pdbx_strand_id
1 'polypeptide(L)'
;MLDYLIVGSGLAGISFAEIALKNNKSILVVDDKSQNSSRIAGGLYNPVILKRFSEVWNAKEHLVLMNEFYEQVENKLNEKFNFKMPILRKFFSIEEQNNWFAASDKINLAPFLSTKLITKKYQGIDSPYDYGEVLHTGYVKTGQLLESYKAYLKENSLLLEESFHSSFLEILDLGIQDKNVKARHIIFAEGFGLHKNPYFNYLPLDGTKGELFLIKAPDLKLDLIVNTSVFILPVGGNLFKVGATYNWHDKTDLPTEEGKQELLDRIKEIITCDFEIVKHFAGVRPTVADRRPLVGTHEAYESIHLLNELGTRA
;
A
#
# COMPACT_ATOMS: atom_id res chain seq x y z
N MET A 1 -20.61 -25.35 6.63
CA MET A 1 -20.18 -24.68 5.37
C MET A 1 -19.98 -23.21 5.70
N LEU A 2 -18.81 -22.66 5.41
CA LEU A 2 -18.49 -21.25 5.62
C LEU A 2 -19.17 -20.35 4.56
N ASP A 3 -19.26 -19.06 4.84
CA ASP A 3 -19.65 -18.09 3.82
C ASP A 3 -18.47 -17.84 2.85
N TYR A 4 -17.23 -17.61 3.38
CA TYR A 4 -16.09 -17.28 2.56
C TYR A 4 -14.83 -18.04 2.96
N LEU A 5 -14.11 -18.56 1.95
CA LEU A 5 -12.70 -18.92 2.02
C LEU A 5 -11.88 -17.78 1.35
N ILE A 6 -10.91 -17.21 2.06
CA ILE A 6 -10.12 -16.08 1.59
C ILE A 6 -8.68 -16.54 1.39
N VAL A 7 -8.14 -16.38 0.18
CA VAL A 7 -6.76 -16.75 -0.14
C VAL A 7 -5.89 -15.49 -0.16
N GLY A 8 -4.97 -15.42 0.78
CA GLY A 8 -4.08 -14.27 1.01
C GLY A 8 -4.56 -13.35 2.14
N SER A 9 -3.62 -12.99 3.02
CA SER A 9 -3.83 -12.09 4.17
C SER A 9 -3.01 -10.80 4.04
N GLY A 10 -2.82 -10.31 2.83
CA GLY A 10 -2.38 -8.94 2.55
C GLY A 10 -3.45 -7.91 2.86
N LEU A 11 -3.24 -6.63 2.52
CA LEU A 11 -4.22 -5.56 2.79
C LEU A 11 -5.60 -5.89 2.22
N ALA A 12 -5.70 -6.41 0.99
CA ALA A 12 -6.97 -6.79 0.38
C ALA A 12 -7.70 -7.89 1.18
N GLY A 13 -6.98 -8.97 1.51
CA GLY A 13 -7.57 -10.10 2.22
C GLY A 13 -8.04 -9.75 3.62
N ILE A 14 -7.24 -9.00 4.41
CA ILE A 14 -7.68 -8.58 5.75
C ILE A 14 -8.80 -7.56 5.70
N SER A 15 -8.84 -6.68 4.70
CA SER A 15 -9.94 -5.73 4.54
C SER A 15 -11.26 -6.44 4.22
N PHE A 16 -11.21 -7.44 3.33
CA PHE A 16 -12.39 -8.27 3.06
C PHE A 16 -12.82 -9.06 4.31
N ALA A 17 -11.85 -9.69 5.01
CA ALA A 17 -12.12 -10.46 6.22
C ALA A 17 -12.80 -9.60 7.30
N GLU A 18 -12.31 -8.37 7.53
CA GLU A 18 -12.91 -7.46 8.50
C GLU A 18 -14.34 -7.09 8.16
N ILE A 19 -14.59 -6.74 6.90
CA ILE A 19 -15.95 -6.39 6.44
C ILE A 19 -16.89 -7.60 6.50
N ALA A 20 -16.41 -8.79 6.15
CA ALA A 20 -17.20 -10.02 6.24
C ALA A 20 -17.57 -10.33 7.70
N LEU A 21 -16.61 -10.28 8.62
CA LEU A 21 -16.84 -10.51 10.05
C LEU A 21 -17.82 -9.48 10.64
N LYS A 22 -17.68 -8.20 10.28
CA LYS A 22 -18.61 -7.13 10.69
C LYS A 22 -20.04 -7.41 10.25
N ASN A 23 -20.22 -8.09 9.11
CA ASN A 23 -21.52 -8.50 8.58
C ASN A 23 -21.93 -9.91 9.02
N ASN A 24 -21.35 -10.41 10.12
CA ASN A 24 -21.66 -11.72 10.72
C ASN A 24 -21.48 -12.91 9.73
N LYS A 25 -20.51 -12.80 8.83
CA LYS A 25 -20.17 -13.87 7.90
C LYS A 25 -19.11 -14.78 8.49
N SER A 26 -19.26 -16.07 8.27
CA SER A 26 -18.27 -17.08 8.64
C SER A 26 -17.16 -17.11 7.59
N ILE A 27 -15.92 -16.98 8.04
CA ILE A 27 -14.73 -16.92 7.16
C ILE A 27 -13.66 -17.89 7.60
N LEU A 28 -12.77 -18.20 6.67
CA LEU A 28 -11.45 -18.80 6.92
C LEU A 28 -10.45 -18.18 5.95
N VAL A 29 -9.30 -17.77 6.46
CA VAL A 29 -8.22 -17.20 5.66
C VAL A 29 -7.11 -18.24 5.50
N VAL A 30 -6.57 -18.40 4.29
CA VAL A 30 -5.41 -19.25 3.99
C VAL A 30 -4.28 -18.36 3.49
N ASP A 31 -3.10 -18.44 4.09
CA ASP A 31 -1.94 -17.60 3.73
C ASP A 31 -0.62 -18.30 4.06
N ASP A 32 0.28 -18.38 3.10
CA ASP A 32 1.61 -18.98 3.23
C ASP A 32 2.74 -17.95 3.41
N LYS A 33 2.40 -16.67 3.51
CA LYS A 33 3.35 -15.56 3.63
C LYS A 33 4.26 -15.36 2.41
N SER A 34 3.93 -15.96 1.27
CA SER A 34 4.72 -15.84 0.04
C SER A 34 4.74 -14.43 -0.55
N GLN A 35 3.74 -13.60 -0.22
CA GLN A 35 3.64 -12.22 -0.70
C GLN A 35 3.95 -11.23 0.43
N ASN A 36 4.85 -10.27 0.17
CA ASN A 36 5.32 -9.33 1.19
C ASN A 36 5.11 -7.85 0.85
N SER A 37 4.57 -7.51 -0.33
CA SER A 37 4.45 -6.13 -0.80
C SER A 37 3.72 -5.20 0.17
N SER A 38 2.60 -5.65 0.74
CA SER A 38 1.84 -4.88 1.73
C SER A 38 2.61 -4.68 3.04
N ARG A 39 3.43 -5.65 3.44
CA ARG A 39 4.22 -5.61 4.69
C ARG A 39 5.33 -4.57 4.62
N ILE A 40 6.01 -4.46 3.47
CA ILE A 40 7.16 -3.56 3.29
C ILE A 40 6.75 -2.17 2.80
N ALA A 41 5.52 -2.00 2.32
CA ALA A 41 5.02 -0.73 1.81
C ALA A 41 5.35 0.45 2.74
N GLY A 42 5.57 1.62 2.16
CA GLY A 42 5.66 2.87 2.93
C GLY A 42 4.38 3.19 3.69
N GLY A 43 3.26 2.69 3.18
CA GLY A 43 1.94 2.88 3.78
C GLY A 43 1.36 4.27 3.57
N LEU A 44 2.00 5.12 2.76
CA LEU A 44 1.54 6.49 2.53
C LEU A 44 0.21 6.50 1.77
N TYR A 45 -0.71 7.33 2.23
CA TYR A 45 -1.90 7.70 1.45
C TYR A 45 -1.86 9.17 1.06
N ASN A 46 -2.21 9.42 -0.19
CA ASN A 46 -2.11 10.74 -0.82
C ASN A 46 -3.18 10.85 -1.92
N PRO A 47 -4.12 11.81 -1.82
CA PRO A 47 -5.19 11.99 -2.79
C PRO A 47 -4.72 12.53 -4.14
N VAL A 48 -3.45 12.95 -4.28
CA VAL A 48 -2.93 13.61 -5.48
C VAL A 48 -1.75 12.88 -6.08
N ILE A 49 -1.78 12.67 -7.38
CA ILE A 49 -0.62 12.20 -8.17
C ILE A 49 0.32 13.40 -8.41
N LEU A 50 1.29 13.59 -7.52
CA LEU A 50 2.15 14.77 -7.50
C LEU A 50 2.99 14.95 -8.76
N LYS A 51 3.36 13.88 -9.45
CA LYS A 51 4.11 13.96 -10.73
C LYS A 51 3.30 14.60 -11.87
N ARG A 52 1.96 14.52 -11.81
CA ARG A 52 1.06 14.97 -12.90
C ARG A 52 0.07 16.04 -12.44
N PHE A 53 0.05 16.36 -11.17
CA PHE A 53 -0.98 17.19 -10.52
C PHE A 53 -2.38 16.74 -10.95
N SER A 54 -2.69 15.49 -10.69
CA SER A 54 -4.01 14.91 -10.96
C SER A 54 -4.54 14.20 -9.72
N GLU A 55 -5.86 14.23 -9.55
CA GLU A 55 -6.54 13.52 -8.47
C GLU A 55 -6.40 11.99 -8.63
N VAL A 56 -6.26 11.29 -7.53
CA VAL A 56 -6.42 9.83 -7.49
C VAL A 56 -7.89 9.49 -7.69
N TRP A 57 -8.18 8.45 -8.42
CA TRP A 57 -9.56 8.01 -8.68
C TRP A 57 -10.34 7.84 -7.37
N ASN A 58 -11.53 8.48 -7.28
CA ASN A 58 -12.41 8.48 -6.12
C ASN A 58 -11.70 8.84 -4.78
N ALA A 59 -10.68 9.73 -4.81
CA ALA A 59 -9.86 10.01 -3.64
C ALA A 59 -10.68 10.49 -2.43
N LYS A 60 -11.70 11.29 -2.66
CA LYS A 60 -12.53 11.89 -1.60
C LYS A 60 -13.33 10.82 -0.85
N GLU A 61 -13.98 9.95 -1.59
CA GLU A 61 -14.78 8.84 -1.06
C GLU A 61 -13.88 7.81 -0.37
N HIS A 62 -12.73 7.49 -0.97
CA HIS A 62 -11.77 6.56 -0.39
C HIS A 62 -11.20 7.05 0.93
N LEU A 63 -10.90 8.35 1.07
CA LEU A 63 -10.42 8.91 2.33
C LEU A 63 -11.43 8.78 3.47
N VAL A 64 -12.73 8.94 3.18
CA VAL A 64 -13.79 8.76 4.19
C VAL A 64 -13.84 7.29 4.63
N LEU A 65 -14.00 6.37 3.67
CA LEU A 65 -14.09 4.93 3.94
C LEU A 65 -12.83 4.39 4.64
N MET A 66 -11.66 4.84 4.21
CA MET A 66 -10.39 4.46 4.80
C MET A 66 -10.29 4.88 6.28
N ASN A 67 -10.67 6.11 6.61
CA ASN A 67 -10.62 6.58 7.99
C ASN A 67 -11.56 5.76 8.89
N GLU A 68 -12.79 5.51 8.45
CA GLU A 68 -13.76 4.70 9.17
C GLU A 68 -13.26 3.25 9.36
N PHE A 69 -12.70 2.66 8.31
CA PHE A 69 -12.18 1.29 8.34
C PHE A 69 -11.03 1.17 9.34
N TYR A 70 -10.01 2.02 9.24
CA TYR A 70 -8.85 1.94 10.14
C TYR A 70 -9.22 2.25 11.58
N GLU A 71 -10.12 3.21 11.84
CA GLU A 71 -10.60 3.48 13.20
C GLU A 71 -11.29 2.26 13.82
N GLN A 72 -12.10 1.54 13.06
CA GLN A 72 -12.75 0.31 13.50
C GLN A 72 -11.73 -0.79 13.83
N VAL A 73 -10.74 -0.99 12.93
CA VAL A 73 -9.69 -1.99 13.14
C VAL A 73 -8.79 -1.64 14.32
N GLU A 74 -8.42 -0.37 14.49
CA GLU A 74 -7.67 0.15 15.63
C GLU A 74 -8.38 -0.11 16.94
N ASN A 75 -9.67 0.17 17.01
CA ASN A 75 -10.51 -0.08 18.19
C ASN A 75 -10.63 -1.58 18.49
N LYS A 76 -10.82 -2.42 17.47
CA LYS A 76 -10.90 -3.87 17.62
C LYS A 76 -9.61 -4.46 18.17
N LEU A 77 -8.46 -4.03 17.64
CA LEU A 77 -7.14 -4.57 17.99
C LEU A 77 -6.50 -3.84 19.18
N ASN A 78 -7.11 -2.74 19.64
CA ASN A 78 -6.56 -1.84 20.66
C ASN A 78 -5.13 -1.37 20.33
N GLU A 79 -4.89 -1.07 19.05
CA GLU A 79 -3.60 -0.61 18.53
C GLU A 79 -3.77 0.55 17.55
N LYS A 80 -2.74 1.39 17.39
CA LYS A 80 -2.74 2.53 16.46
C LYS A 80 -1.92 2.24 15.22
N PHE A 81 -2.55 2.33 14.03
CA PHE A 81 -1.92 2.06 12.74
C PHE A 81 -1.98 3.24 11.78
N ASN A 82 -3.07 4.02 11.79
CA ASN A 82 -3.30 5.15 10.90
C ASN A 82 -2.84 6.46 11.55
N PHE A 83 -1.89 7.13 10.91
CA PHE A 83 -1.29 8.38 11.38
C PHE A 83 -1.48 9.48 10.34
N LYS A 84 -2.25 10.50 10.70
CA LYS A 84 -2.35 11.72 9.89
C LYS A 84 -1.02 12.46 9.96
N MET A 85 -0.43 12.74 8.81
CA MET A 85 0.85 13.41 8.70
C MET A 85 0.90 14.19 7.39
N PRO A 86 1.25 15.50 7.40
CA PRO A 86 1.35 16.29 6.18
C PRO A 86 2.38 15.71 5.21
N ILE A 87 2.07 15.75 3.91
CA ILE A 87 3.04 15.51 2.85
C ILE A 87 3.41 16.86 2.25
N LEU A 88 4.69 17.20 2.31
CA LEU A 88 5.25 18.36 1.65
C LEU A 88 5.90 17.95 0.33
N ARG A 89 5.39 18.49 -0.78
CA ARG A 89 6.08 18.42 -2.07
C ARG A 89 7.22 19.43 -2.09
N LYS A 90 8.45 18.99 -2.07
CA LYS A 90 9.65 19.83 -2.27
C LYS A 90 9.72 20.22 -3.74
N PHE A 91 9.72 21.50 -4.04
CA PHE A 91 9.85 21.99 -5.40
C PHE A 91 11.31 21.99 -5.86
N PHE A 92 11.49 21.77 -7.15
CA PHE A 92 12.79 21.79 -7.80
C PHE A 92 13.01 23.07 -8.63
N SER A 93 11.95 23.84 -8.89
CA SER A 93 12.01 25.08 -9.68
C SER A 93 10.84 26.01 -9.37
N ILE A 94 10.95 27.27 -9.77
CA ILE A 94 9.86 28.24 -9.78
C ILE A 94 8.74 27.80 -10.74
N GLU A 95 9.08 27.14 -11.84
CA GLU A 95 8.08 26.59 -12.76
C GLU A 95 7.20 25.55 -12.07
N GLU A 96 7.78 24.67 -11.26
CA GLU A 96 7.00 23.69 -10.50
C GLU A 96 6.10 24.35 -9.46
N GLN A 97 6.54 25.44 -8.80
CA GLN A 97 5.69 26.24 -7.93
C GLN A 97 4.49 26.83 -8.69
N ASN A 98 4.73 27.40 -9.88
CA ASN A 98 3.65 27.95 -10.69
C ASN A 98 2.66 26.87 -11.14
N ASN A 99 3.18 25.69 -11.53
CA ASN A 99 2.34 24.54 -11.85
C ASN A 99 1.52 24.05 -10.64
N TRP A 100 2.08 24.14 -9.43
CA TRP A 100 1.37 23.85 -8.19
C TRP A 100 0.19 24.79 -7.98
N PHE A 101 0.38 26.10 -8.13
CA PHE A 101 -0.71 27.08 -7.99
C PHE A 101 -1.78 26.87 -9.05
N ALA A 102 -1.40 26.69 -10.31
CA ALA A 102 -2.35 26.36 -11.37
C ALA A 102 -3.12 25.05 -11.12
N ALA A 103 -2.49 24.08 -10.45
CA ALA A 103 -3.16 22.86 -10.05
C ALA A 103 -4.09 23.06 -8.87
N SER A 104 -3.72 23.86 -7.86
CA SER A 104 -4.53 24.13 -6.68
C SER A 104 -5.83 24.91 -6.98
N ASP A 105 -5.89 25.60 -8.13
CA ASP A 105 -7.11 26.28 -8.60
C ASP A 105 -8.11 25.35 -9.29
N LYS A 106 -7.71 24.09 -9.60
CA LYS A 106 -8.64 23.12 -10.20
C LYS A 106 -9.64 22.62 -9.17
N ILE A 107 -10.92 22.61 -9.49
CA ILE A 107 -12.03 22.25 -8.60
C ILE A 107 -11.80 20.92 -7.88
N ASN A 108 -11.28 19.92 -8.58
CA ASN A 108 -11.04 18.59 -8.04
C ASN A 108 -9.74 18.47 -7.23
N LEU A 109 -8.80 19.41 -7.34
CA LEU A 109 -7.56 19.43 -6.59
C LEU A 109 -7.52 20.45 -5.46
N ALA A 110 -8.33 21.51 -5.54
CA ALA A 110 -8.43 22.55 -4.52
C ALA A 110 -8.68 22.02 -3.08
N PRO A 111 -9.43 20.93 -2.86
CA PRO A 111 -9.57 20.35 -1.52
C PRO A 111 -8.29 19.69 -0.99
N PHE A 112 -7.34 19.38 -1.86
CA PHE A 112 -6.17 18.56 -1.53
C PHE A 112 -4.83 19.32 -1.61
N LEU A 113 -4.77 20.46 -2.27
CA LEU A 113 -3.55 21.25 -2.43
C LEU A 113 -3.66 22.58 -1.70
N SER A 114 -2.76 22.84 -0.76
CA SER A 114 -2.68 24.13 -0.08
C SER A 114 -2.19 25.21 -1.06
N THR A 115 -2.87 26.35 -1.09
CA THR A 115 -2.42 27.54 -1.82
C THR A 115 -1.33 28.32 -1.08
N LYS A 116 -1.00 27.92 0.17
CA LYS A 116 0.04 28.55 0.98
C LYS A 116 1.31 27.74 0.86
N LEU A 117 2.41 28.36 0.45
CA LEU A 117 3.71 27.73 0.44
C LEU A 117 4.26 27.61 1.86
N ILE A 118 4.99 26.53 2.11
CA ILE A 118 5.73 26.32 3.33
C ILE A 118 7.18 26.76 3.08
N THR A 119 7.56 27.89 3.68
CA THR A 119 8.90 28.48 3.55
C THR A 119 9.90 28.00 4.61
N LYS A 120 9.39 27.24 5.60
CA LYS A 120 10.23 26.64 6.66
C LYS A 120 11.30 25.75 6.04
N LYS A 121 12.57 25.95 6.43
CA LYS A 121 13.66 25.07 6.07
C LYS A 121 13.83 24.00 7.12
N TYR A 122 14.03 22.77 6.66
CA TYR A 122 14.20 21.60 7.52
C TYR A 122 15.68 21.21 7.57
N GLN A 123 16.21 21.02 8.77
CA GLN A 123 17.61 20.60 8.95
C GLN A 123 17.84 19.26 8.28
N GLY A 124 18.87 19.17 7.47
CA GLY A 124 19.25 17.97 6.72
C GLY A 124 18.55 17.82 5.37
N ILE A 125 17.73 18.81 4.92
CA ILE A 125 17.12 18.83 3.60
C ILE A 125 17.61 20.04 2.80
N ASP A 126 18.16 19.79 1.62
CA ASP A 126 18.40 20.85 0.64
C ASP A 126 17.07 21.27 -0.02
N SER A 127 16.70 22.53 0.16
CA SER A 127 15.45 23.09 -0.37
C SER A 127 15.64 24.54 -0.77
N PRO A 128 16.22 24.81 -1.95
CA PRO A 128 16.38 26.18 -2.46
C PRO A 128 15.00 26.81 -2.77
N TYR A 129 14.02 26.01 -3.14
CA TYR A 129 12.62 26.42 -3.33
C TYR A 129 11.78 25.99 -2.13
N ASP A 130 10.59 26.57 -1.99
CA ASP A 130 9.65 26.25 -0.92
C ASP A 130 8.95 24.90 -1.15
N TYR A 131 7.96 24.61 -0.29
CA TYR A 131 7.17 23.38 -0.39
C TYR A 131 5.69 23.69 -0.58
N GLY A 132 5.01 22.82 -1.32
CA GLY A 132 3.56 22.75 -1.36
C GLY A 132 3.05 21.67 -0.40
N GLU A 133 2.05 21.98 0.40
CA GLU A 133 1.44 21.02 1.32
C GLU A 133 0.26 20.30 0.67
N VAL A 134 0.28 18.96 0.70
CA VAL A 134 -0.86 18.13 0.33
C VAL A 134 -1.70 17.84 1.56
N LEU A 135 -2.97 18.19 1.50
CA LEU A 135 -3.94 18.01 2.58
C LEU A 135 -4.51 16.59 2.60
N HIS A 136 -5.05 16.19 3.75
CA HIS A 136 -5.68 14.87 3.94
C HIS A 136 -4.75 13.70 3.67
N THR A 137 -3.49 13.81 4.08
CA THR A 137 -2.45 12.82 3.92
C THR A 137 -2.03 12.18 5.23
N GLY A 138 -1.30 11.09 5.10
CA GLY A 138 -0.74 10.38 6.23
C GLY A 138 -0.12 9.06 5.81
N TYR A 139 0.02 8.17 6.79
CA TYR A 139 0.51 6.82 6.52
C TYR A 139 -0.11 5.79 7.47
N VAL A 140 -0.17 4.56 7.00
CA VAL A 140 -0.56 3.39 7.77
C VAL A 140 0.68 2.55 8.06
N LYS A 141 0.88 2.13 9.29
CA LYS A 141 1.90 1.13 9.65
C LYS A 141 1.46 -0.25 9.17
N THR A 142 1.51 -0.46 7.86
CA THR A 142 0.97 -1.67 7.20
C THR A 142 1.56 -2.96 7.75
N GLY A 143 2.87 -3.01 8.00
CA GLY A 143 3.51 -4.19 8.59
C GLY A 143 2.93 -4.55 9.96
N GLN A 144 2.80 -3.55 10.87
CA GLN A 144 2.23 -3.75 12.20
C GLN A 144 0.75 -4.17 12.09
N LEU A 145 -0.05 -3.47 11.28
CA LEU A 145 -1.44 -3.82 11.04
C LEU A 145 -1.61 -5.28 10.60
N LEU A 146 -0.83 -5.73 9.62
CA LEU A 146 -0.90 -7.10 9.14
C LEU A 146 -0.50 -8.13 10.20
N GLU A 147 0.52 -7.84 11.01
CA GLU A 147 0.96 -8.72 12.09
C GLU A 147 -0.12 -8.85 13.18
N SER A 148 -0.66 -7.73 13.65
CA SER A 148 -1.69 -7.72 14.70
C SER A 148 -3.01 -8.33 14.21
N TYR A 149 -3.41 -8.05 12.95
CA TYR A 149 -4.62 -8.64 12.40
C TYR A 149 -4.49 -10.16 12.18
N LYS A 150 -3.31 -10.64 11.74
CA LYS A 150 -3.03 -12.09 11.65
C LYS A 150 -3.04 -12.76 13.02
N ALA A 151 -2.51 -12.12 14.06
CA ALA A 151 -2.60 -12.63 15.43
C ALA A 151 -4.07 -12.78 15.84
N TYR A 152 -4.88 -11.76 15.61
CA TYR A 152 -6.33 -11.81 15.87
C TYR A 152 -7.02 -12.98 15.12
N LEU A 153 -6.73 -13.17 13.83
CA LEU A 153 -7.29 -14.29 13.06
C LEU A 153 -6.87 -15.65 13.63
N LYS A 154 -5.62 -15.80 14.07
CA LYS A 154 -5.12 -17.04 14.69
C LYS A 154 -5.80 -17.33 16.01
N GLU A 155 -5.89 -16.36 16.89
CA GLU A 155 -6.53 -16.48 18.21
C GLU A 155 -7.99 -16.91 18.09
N ASN A 156 -8.65 -16.50 17.01
CA ASN A 156 -10.04 -16.86 16.71
C ASN A 156 -10.16 -18.11 15.81
N SER A 157 -9.08 -18.83 15.53
CA SER A 157 -9.08 -20.01 14.64
C SER A 157 -9.60 -19.73 13.22
N LEU A 158 -9.34 -18.53 12.72
CA LEU A 158 -9.77 -18.04 11.38
C LEU A 158 -8.64 -17.99 10.38
N LEU A 159 -7.43 -18.48 10.70
CA LEU A 159 -6.27 -18.48 9.82
C LEU A 159 -5.64 -19.88 9.72
N LEU A 160 -5.47 -20.34 8.48
CA LEU A 160 -4.61 -21.48 8.14
C LEU A 160 -3.32 -20.94 7.53
N GLU A 161 -2.18 -21.21 8.19
CA GLU A 161 -0.86 -20.84 7.67
C GLU A 161 -0.32 -21.95 6.77
N GLU A 162 -0.85 -22.05 5.56
CA GLU A 162 -0.42 -23.02 4.55
C GLU A 162 -0.58 -22.45 3.14
N SER A 163 0.11 -23.07 2.17
CA SER A 163 -0.06 -22.73 0.76
C SER A 163 -1.40 -23.24 0.22
N PHE A 164 -2.13 -22.34 -0.44
CA PHE A 164 -3.29 -22.72 -1.22
C PHE A 164 -2.84 -23.34 -2.56
N HIS A 165 -3.45 -24.46 -2.93
CA HIS A 165 -3.19 -25.13 -4.19
C HIS A 165 -4.48 -25.31 -4.97
N SER A 166 -4.61 -24.64 -6.09
CA SER A 166 -5.81 -24.69 -6.94
C SER A 166 -6.20 -26.10 -7.42
N SER A 167 -5.24 -27.04 -7.40
CA SER A 167 -5.47 -28.46 -7.74
C SER A 167 -6.34 -29.21 -6.73
N PHE A 168 -6.51 -28.68 -5.52
CA PHE A 168 -7.39 -29.25 -4.49
C PHE A 168 -8.76 -28.58 -4.46
N LEU A 169 -8.94 -27.48 -5.23
CA LEU A 169 -10.21 -26.77 -5.28
C LEU A 169 -11.22 -27.50 -6.16
N GLU A 170 -12.30 -27.94 -5.56
CA GLU A 170 -13.46 -28.52 -6.25
C GLU A 170 -14.60 -27.49 -6.27
N ILE A 171 -15.20 -27.32 -7.44
CA ILE A 171 -16.36 -26.43 -7.60
C ILE A 171 -17.61 -27.32 -7.47
N LEU A 172 -18.48 -26.94 -6.55
CA LEU A 172 -19.71 -27.63 -6.23
C LEU A 172 -20.93 -26.84 -6.72
N ASP A 173 -22.10 -27.48 -6.80
CA ASP A 173 -23.35 -26.81 -7.18
C ASP A 173 -23.70 -25.62 -6.28
N LEU A 174 -23.33 -25.68 -4.99
CA LEU A 174 -23.65 -24.66 -3.98
C LEU A 174 -22.39 -24.07 -3.31
N GLY A 175 -21.28 -23.91 -4.05
CA GLY A 175 -20.07 -23.30 -3.51
C GLY A 175 -18.80 -24.02 -3.95
N ILE A 176 -17.85 -24.12 -3.02
CA ILE A 176 -16.52 -24.74 -3.25
C ILE A 176 -16.14 -25.68 -2.10
N GLN A 177 -15.22 -26.58 -2.40
CA GLN A 177 -14.51 -27.36 -1.42
C GLN A 177 -13.01 -27.33 -1.70
N ASP A 178 -12.22 -26.96 -0.68
CA ASP A 178 -10.77 -27.09 -0.68
C ASP A 178 -10.37 -28.02 0.46
N LYS A 179 -9.82 -29.19 0.13
CA LYS A 179 -9.51 -30.25 1.09
C LYS A 179 -10.76 -30.58 1.96
N ASN A 180 -10.67 -30.25 3.27
CA ASN A 180 -11.76 -30.49 4.24
C ASN A 180 -12.63 -29.23 4.49
N VAL A 181 -12.35 -28.11 3.82
CA VAL A 181 -13.04 -26.84 4.00
C VAL A 181 -14.10 -26.67 2.92
N LYS A 182 -15.35 -26.48 3.32
CA LYS A 182 -16.45 -26.12 2.42
C LYS A 182 -16.89 -24.68 2.66
N ALA A 183 -16.95 -23.89 1.58
CA ALA A 183 -17.44 -22.52 1.62
C ALA A 183 -18.41 -22.23 0.46
N ARG A 184 -19.25 -21.23 0.64
CA ARG A 184 -20.13 -20.74 -0.44
C ARG A 184 -19.34 -20.03 -1.52
N HIS A 185 -18.31 -19.27 -1.11
CA HIS A 185 -17.52 -18.45 -1.99
C HIS A 185 -16.04 -18.55 -1.64
N ILE A 186 -15.16 -18.40 -2.64
CA ILE A 186 -13.73 -18.19 -2.46
C ILE A 186 -13.35 -16.81 -2.99
N ILE A 187 -12.50 -16.09 -2.23
CA ILE A 187 -12.00 -14.77 -2.57
C ILE A 187 -10.48 -14.87 -2.75
N PHE A 188 -9.99 -14.63 -3.95
CA PHE A 188 -8.56 -14.57 -4.23
C PHE A 188 -8.03 -13.16 -4.00
N ALA A 189 -7.16 -13.00 -2.99
CA ALA A 189 -6.53 -11.74 -2.58
C ALA A 189 -5.00 -11.90 -2.55
N GLU A 190 -4.45 -12.54 -3.59
CA GLU A 190 -3.09 -13.10 -3.66
C GLU A 190 -2.01 -12.09 -4.06
N GLY A 191 -2.36 -10.82 -4.23
CA GLY A 191 -1.39 -9.81 -4.69
C GLY A 191 -0.76 -10.21 -6.02
N PHE A 192 0.57 -10.14 -6.15
CA PHE A 192 1.26 -10.54 -7.38
C PHE A 192 1.16 -12.05 -7.65
N GLY A 193 0.86 -12.87 -6.65
CA GLY A 193 0.62 -14.32 -6.82
C GLY A 193 -0.49 -14.64 -7.83
N LEU A 194 -1.42 -13.71 -8.07
CA LEU A 194 -2.53 -13.86 -9.00
C LEU A 194 -2.10 -14.28 -10.43
N HIS A 195 -0.91 -13.90 -10.89
CA HIS A 195 -0.41 -14.30 -12.21
C HIS A 195 -0.27 -15.83 -12.40
N LYS A 196 -0.24 -16.58 -11.30
CA LYS A 196 -0.21 -18.06 -11.29
C LYS A 196 -1.58 -18.68 -11.04
N ASN A 197 -2.60 -17.88 -10.72
CA ASN A 197 -3.94 -18.37 -10.42
C ASN A 197 -4.64 -18.84 -11.71
N PRO A 198 -5.05 -20.10 -11.86
CA PRO A 198 -5.61 -20.61 -13.09
C PRO A 198 -6.97 -19.98 -13.46
N TYR A 199 -7.67 -19.40 -12.49
CA TYR A 199 -8.98 -18.76 -12.70
C TYR A 199 -8.86 -17.31 -13.19
N PHE A 200 -7.74 -16.60 -12.88
CA PHE A 200 -7.63 -15.16 -13.12
C PHE A 200 -6.29 -14.74 -13.75
N ASN A 201 -5.41 -15.67 -14.14
CA ASN A 201 -4.11 -15.36 -14.74
C ASN A 201 -4.19 -14.69 -16.12
N TYR A 202 -5.37 -14.67 -16.74
CA TYR A 202 -5.63 -13.97 -18.00
C TYR A 202 -5.85 -12.46 -17.82
N LEU A 203 -6.06 -12.01 -16.59
CA LEU A 203 -6.25 -10.59 -16.31
C LEU A 203 -4.94 -9.81 -16.49
N PRO A 204 -5.02 -8.52 -16.88
CA PRO A 204 -3.86 -7.71 -17.23
C PRO A 204 -3.07 -7.23 -16.00
N LEU A 205 -2.73 -8.16 -15.10
CA LEU A 205 -1.90 -7.89 -13.94
C LEU A 205 -0.43 -7.94 -14.35
N ASP A 206 0.27 -6.83 -14.19
CA ASP A 206 1.73 -6.78 -14.26
C ASP A 206 2.31 -6.52 -12.87
N GLY A 207 3.53 -6.96 -12.62
CA GLY A 207 4.21 -6.68 -11.38
C GLY A 207 5.16 -5.49 -11.55
N THR A 208 5.19 -4.61 -10.56
CA THR A 208 6.20 -3.54 -10.52
C THR A 208 7.00 -3.66 -9.24
N LYS A 209 8.27 -4.06 -9.37
CA LYS A 209 9.17 -4.12 -8.21
C LYS A 209 9.46 -2.72 -7.70
N GLY A 210 9.38 -2.56 -6.39
CA GLY A 210 9.76 -1.36 -5.69
C GLY A 210 10.73 -1.69 -4.56
N GLU A 211 11.80 -0.91 -4.49
CA GLU A 211 12.78 -1.02 -3.43
C GLU A 211 12.75 0.24 -2.56
N LEU A 212 12.99 0.09 -1.27
CA LEU A 212 13.04 1.18 -0.32
C LEU A 212 14.05 0.89 0.80
N PHE A 213 14.57 1.96 1.40
CA PHE A 213 15.44 1.89 2.56
C PHE A 213 14.73 2.20 3.87
N LEU A 214 15.21 1.61 4.93
CA LEU A 214 15.16 2.17 6.28
C LEU A 214 16.54 2.76 6.55
N ILE A 215 16.60 4.08 6.73
CA ILE A 215 17.82 4.78 7.07
C ILE A 215 17.78 5.32 8.50
N LYS A 216 18.94 5.47 9.12
CA LYS A 216 19.12 6.20 10.38
C LYS A 216 19.89 7.49 10.09
N ALA A 217 19.30 8.63 10.41
CA ALA A 217 19.85 9.96 10.15
C ALA A 217 19.59 10.88 11.35
N PRO A 218 20.51 10.92 12.35
CA PRO A 218 20.28 11.67 13.59
C PRO A 218 20.14 13.18 13.39
N ASP A 219 20.79 13.73 12.36
CA ASP A 219 20.78 15.16 12.05
C ASP A 219 19.66 15.58 11.09
N LEU A 220 18.92 14.64 10.55
CA LEU A 220 17.72 14.91 9.78
C LEU A 220 16.54 15.18 10.73
N LYS A 221 16.04 16.43 10.76
CA LYS A 221 14.97 16.83 11.66
C LYS A 221 13.67 17.04 10.88
N LEU A 222 12.95 15.93 10.70
CA LEU A 222 11.65 15.90 10.03
C LEU A 222 10.58 15.28 10.95
N ASP A 223 9.47 15.96 11.05
CA ASP A 223 8.24 15.53 11.74
C ASP A 223 7.05 15.34 10.77
N LEU A 224 7.33 15.35 9.48
CA LEU A 224 6.39 15.24 8.39
C LEU A 224 7.00 14.47 7.20
N ILE A 225 6.18 14.17 6.21
CA ILE A 225 6.62 13.45 5.03
C ILE A 225 7.10 14.45 3.98
N VAL A 226 8.32 14.29 3.48
CA VAL A 226 8.83 15.03 2.31
C VAL A 226 8.70 14.14 1.08
N ASN A 227 8.07 14.67 0.02
CA ASN A 227 7.94 14.02 -1.27
C ASN A 227 8.73 14.77 -2.34
N THR A 228 9.56 14.01 -3.06
CA THR A 228 10.42 14.48 -4.14
C THR A 228 10.38 13.46 -5.29
N SER A 229 11.54 13.07 -5.83
CA SER A 229 11.71 11.86 -6.65
C SER A 229 11.55 10.58 -5.81
N VAL A 230 11.73 10.68 -4.50
CA VAL A 230 11.40 9.67 -3.47
C VAL A 230 10.57 10.32 -2.37
N PHE A 231 9.94 9.50 -1.53
CA PHE A 231 9.40 9.98 -0.26
C PHE A 231 10.40 9.76 0.88
N ILE A 232 10.36 10.63 1.88
CA ILE A 232 11.07 10.48 3.15
C ILE A 232 10.03 10.51 4.26
N LEU A 233 9.81 9.37 4.91
CA LEU A 233 8.81 9.17 5.96
C LEU A 233 9.50 8.96 7.30
N PRO A 234 9.37 9.85 8.29
CA PRO A 234 9.85 9.61 9.64
C PRO A 234 9.05 8.48 10.31
N VAL A 235 9.75 7.51 10.89
CA VAL A 235 9.13 6.37 11.59
C VAL A 235 9.48 6.31 13.08
N GLY A 236 10.13 7.35 13.61
CA GLY A 236 10.57 7.49 14.99
C GLY A 236 12.03 7.05 15.22
N GLY A 237 12.65 7.47 16.34
CA GLY A 237 14.01 7.07 16.71
C GLY A 237 15.11 7.51 15.74
N ASN A 238 14.96 8.64 15.04
CA ASN A 238 15.82 9.10 13.95
C ASN A 238 15.88 8.11 12.76
N LEU A 239 14.87 7.27 12.62
CA LEU A 239 14.72 6.35 11.50
C LEU A 239 13.73 6.93 10.47
N PHE A 240 14.05 6.70 9.19
CA PHE A 240 13.23 7.16 8.07
C PHE A 240 13.09 6.05 7.03
N LYS A 241 11.87 5.80 6.56
CA LYS A 241 11.65 5.03 5.34
C LYS A 241 11.83 5.95 4.14
N VAL A 242 12.63 5.53 3.17
CA VAL A 242 12.88 6.30 1.94
C VAL A 242 12.66 5.41 0.73
N GLY A 243 11.87 5.86 -0.21
CA GLY A 243 11.51 5.08 -1.41
C GLY A 243 10.67 5.86 -2.41
N ALA A 244 10.36 5.25 -3.52
CA ALA A 244 10.76 3.91 -3.91
C ALA A 244 11.21 3.87 -5.37
N THR A 245 11.92 2.83 -5.74
CA THR A 245 12.22 2.54 -7.15
C THR A 245 11.00 1.97 -7.88
N TYR A 246 11.09 1.90 -9.21
CA TYR A 246 10.09 1.30 -10.09
C TYR A 246 10.80 0.48 -11.17
N ASN A 247 10.84 -0.85 -11.02
CA ASN A 247 11.39 -1.77 -12.00
C ASN A 247 10.27 -2.67 -12.55
N TRP A 248 10.07 -2.63 -13.87
CA TRP A 248 9.04 -3.40 -14.58
C TRP A 248 9.51 -4.75 -15.07
N HIS A 249 10.80 -5.05 -14.99
CA HIS A 249 11.41 -6.27 -15.53
C HIS A 249 11.66 -7.31 -14.45
N ASP A 250 12.21 -6.90 -13.32
CA ASP A 250 12.46 -7.77 -12.20
C ASP A 250 11.18 -8.00 -11.38
N LYS A 251 10.79 -9.26 -11.23
CA LYS A 251 9.61 -9.69 -10.48
C LYS A 251 9.97 -10.43 -9.19
N THR A 252 11.22 -10.31 -8.75
CA THR A 252 11.66 -10.89 -7.46
C THR A 252 11.42 -9.90 -6.31
N ASP A 253 11.33 -10.40 -5.12
CA ASP A 253 11.23 -9.61 -3.88
C ASP A 253 12.58 -9.41 -3.18
N LEU A 254 13.68 -9.67 -3.90
CA LEU A 254 15.05 -9.50 -3.40
C LEU A 254 15.59 -8.12 -3.76
N PRO A 255 16.19 -7.39 -2.80
CA PRO A 255 16.89 -6.13 -3.10
C PRO A 255 18.02 -6.32 -4.12
N THR A 256 18.28 -5.29 -4.94
CA THR A 256 19.32 -5.29 -5.98
C THR A 256 20.34 -4.17 -5.76
N GLU A 257 21.56 -4.34 -6.28
CA GLU A 257 22.56 -3.26 -6.22
C GLU A 257 22.16 -2.09 -7.14
N GLU A 258 21.50 -2.35 -8.26
CA GLU A 258 20.96 -1.29 -9.15
C GLU A 258 19.91 -0.45 -8.42
N GLY A 259 18.95 -1.09 -7.75
CA GLY A 259 17.92 -0.41 -6.96
C GLY A 259 18.50 0.36 -5.79
N LYS A 260 19.54 -0.20 -5.14
CA LYS A 260 20.29 0.48 -4.08
C LYS A 260 20.98 1.74 -4.59
N GLN A 261 21.70 1.64 -5.72
CA GLN A 261 22.39 2.79 -6.29
C GLN A 261 21.41 3.89 -6.73
N GLU A 262 20.30 3.50 -7.38
CA GLU A 262 19.23 4.44 -7.75
C GLU A 262 18.68 5.20 -6.55
N LEU A 263 18.41 4.52 -5.44
CA LEU A 263 17.93 5.16 -4.22
C LEU A 263 18.99 6.07 -3.60
N LEU A 264 20.25 5.65 -3.55
CA LEU A 264 21.37 6.45 -3.02
C LEU A 264 21.55 7.75 -3.81
N ASP A 265 21.50 7.69 -5.14
CA ASP A 265 21.67 8.85 -5.99
C ASP A 265 20.53 9.86 -5.76
N ARG A 266 19.28 9.38 -5.69
CA ARG A 266 18.11 10.22 -5.40
C ARG A 266 18.12 10.83 -4.00
N ILE A 267 18.62 10.08 -2.99
CA ILE A 267 18.70 10.57 -1.61
C ILE A 267 19.74 11.67 -1.48
N LYS A 268 20.91 11.51 -2.11
CA LYS A 268 22.00 12.50 -2.08
C LYS A 268 21.63 13.85 -2.69
N GLU A 269 20.65 13.89 -3.59
CA GLU A 269 20.12 15.16 -4.14
C GLU A 269 19.22 15.92 -3.15
N ILE A 270 18.86 15.29 -2.02
CA ILE A 270 17.80 15.80 -1.13
C ILE A 270 18.33 15.96 0.29
N ILE A 271 18.98 14.92 0.81
CA ILE A 271 19.49 14.87 2.18
C ILE A 271 20.95 15.36 2.21
N THR A 272 21.20 16.36 3.07
CA THR A 272 22.51 17.02 3.20
C THR A 272 23.30 16.60 4.45
N CYS A 273 22.71 15.76 5.28
CA CYS A 273 23.39 15.19 6.46
C CYS A 273 23.76 13.72 6.25
N ASP A 274 24.61 13.21 7.11
CA ASP A 274 25.00 11.80 7.09
C ASP A 274 23.85 10.89 7.47
N PHE A 275 23.83 9.71 6.87
CA PHE A 275 22.88 8.66 7.19
C PHE A 275 23.50 7.26 7.02
N GLU A 276 22.94 6.31 7.73
CA GLU A 276 23.27 4.88 7.65
C GLU A 276 22.07 4.11 7.08
N ILE A 277 22.31 3.19 6.14
CA ILE A 277 21.27 2.26 5.66
C ILE A 277 21.15 1.13 6.69
N VAL A 278 20.04 1.12 7.42
CA VAL A 278 19.73 0.09 8.41
C VAL A 278 19.18 -1.17 7.74
N LYS A 279 18.33 -0.98 6.71
CA LYS A 279 17.73 -2.10 5.98
C LYS A 279 17.34 -1.70 4.56
N HIS A 280 17.46 -2.64 3.64
CA HIS A 280 17.03 -2.54 2.26
C HIS A 280 15.91 -3.55 2.02
N PHE A 281 14.79 -3.09 1.49
CA PHE A 281 13.61 -3.90 1.23
C PHE A 281 13.26 -3.88 -0.25
N ALA A 282 12.69 -4.98 -0.73
CA ALA A 282 12.11 -5.06 -2.06
C ALA A 282 10.77 -5.81 -2.02
N GLY A 283 9.88 -5.50 -2.94
CA GLY A 283 8.62 -6.22 -3.10
C GLY A 283 7.94 -5.87 -4.41
N VAL A 284 7.14 -6.80 -4.91
CA VAL A 284 6.46 -6.68 -6.18
C VAL A 284 5.03 -6.19 -5.94
N ARG A 285 4.72 -4.98 -6.41
CA ARG A 285 3.36 -4.45 -6.40
C ARG A 285 2.54 -5.14 -7.46
N PRO A 286 1.36 -5.66 -7.16
CA PRO A 286 0.41 -6.07 -8.17
C PRO A 286 -0.11 -4.82 -8.88
N THR A 287 0.21 -4.63 -10.15
CA THR A 287 -0.08 -3.37 -10.87
C THR A 287 -0.85 -3.66 -12.15
N VAL A 288 -1.90 -2.89 -12.41
CA VAL A 288 -2.60 -2.84 -13.70
C VAL A 288 -2.40 -1.48 -14.37
N ALA A 289 -2.64 -1.40 -15.67
CA ALA A 289 -2.31 -0.21 -16.46
C ALA A 289 -3.10 1.03 -16.02
N ASP A 290 -4.38 0.88 -15.69
CA ASP A 290 -5.27 1.95 -15.23
C ASP A 290 -5.17 2.23 -13.71
N ARG A 291 -4.44 1.38 -12.97
CA ARG A 291 -4.23 1.45 -11.51
C ARG A 291 -5.50 1.45 -10.70
N ARG A 292 -6.51 0.73 -11.17
CA ARG A 292 -7.76 0.48 -10.45
C ARG A 292 -7.75 -0.93 -9.86
N PRO A 293 -8.45 -1.15 -8.74
CA PRO A 293 -8.59 -2.48 -8.18
C PRO A 293 -9.19 -3.48 -9.17
N LEU A 294 -8.67 -4.70 -9.15
CA LEU A 294 -9.27 -5.84 -9.83
C LEU A 294 -10.27 -6.48 -8.87
N VAL A 295 -11.55 -6.26 -9.12
CA VAL A 295 -12.65 -6.77 -8.28
C VAL A 295 -13.73 -7.37 -9.19
N GLY A 296 -14.13 -8.59 -8.90
CA GLY A 296 -15.17 -9.22 -9.69
C GLY A 296 -15.40 -10.68 -9.36
N THR A 297 -16.35 -11.27 -10.07
CA THR A 297 -16.69 -12.68 -10.05
C THR A 297 -16.25 -13.34 -11.35
N HIS A 298 -15.80 -14.58 -11.27
CA HIS A 298 -15.39 -15.35 -12.44
C HIS A 298 -16.57 -15.58 -13.38
N GLU A 299 -16.35 -15.44 -14.70
CA GLU A 299 -17.44 -15.49 -15.71
C GLU A 299 -18.21 -16.81 -15.71
N ALA A 300 -17.53 -17.93 -15.46
CA ALA A 300 -18.13 -19.26 -15.47
C ALA A 300 -18.48 -19.81 -14.08
N TYR A 301 -17.99 -19.20 -12.99
CA TYR A 301 -18.15 -19.75 -11.64
C TYR A 301 -18.58 -18.67 -10.65
N GLU A 302 -19.85 -18.65 -10.29
CA GLU A 302 -20.44 -17.63 -9.40
C GLU A 302 -19.89 -17.67 -7.96
N SER A 303 -19.25 -18.77 -7.56
CA SER A 303 -18.63 -18.93 -6.24
C SER A 303 -17.17 -18.47 -6.17
N ILE A 304 -16.56 -18.08 -7.30
CA ILE A 304 -15.16 -17.68 -7.39
C ILE A 304 -15.03 -16.18 -7.63
N HIS A 305 -14.35 -15.50 -6.73
CA HIS A 305 -14.22 -14.03 -6.75
C HIS A 305 -12.76 -13.59 -6.63
N LEU A 306 -12.52 -12.38 -7.10
CA LEU A 306 -11.24 -11.70 -7.05
C LEU A 306 -11.38 -10.38 -6.31
N LEU A 307 -10.43 -10.12 -5.40
CA LEU A 307 -10.18 -8.82 -4.81
C LEU A 307 -8.67 -8.58 -4.79
N ASN A 308 -8.15 -7.85 -5.75
CA ASN A 308 -6.72 -7.65 -5.91
C ASN A 308 -6.40 -6.26 -6.43
N GLU A 309 -5.11 -5.95 -6.47
CA GLU A 309 -4.60 -4.67 -6.91
C GLU A 309 -5.31 -3.47 -6.25
N LEU A 310 -5.03 -3.27 -4.96
CA LEU A 310 -5.50 -2.05 -4.26
C LEU A 310 -4.67 -0.81 -4.66
N GLY A 311 -3.78 -0.99 -5.64
CA GLY A 311 -2.97 0.06 -6.21
C GLY A 311 -1.70 0.38 -5.42
N THR A 312 -0.89 1.28 -5.98
CA THR A 312 0.32 1.79 -5.33
C THR A 312 0.03 2.85 -4.26
N ARG A 313 -1.24 3.08 -3.94
CA ARG A 313 -1.74 4.20 -3.15
C ARG A 313 -2.98 3.85 -2.33
N ALA A 314 -3.21 2.59 -2.12
CA ALA A 314 -4.29 2.11 -1.27
C ALA A 314 -4.00 2.40 0.20
#